data_cb6f8d7c651dd2641ac2f2c9647bfb5e
#
_entry.id   cb6f8d7c651dd2641ac2f2c9647bfb5e
#
_cell.length_a   1.000
_cell.length_b   1.000
_cell.length_c   1.000
_cell.angle_alpha   90.00
_cell.angle_beta   90.00
_cell.angle_gamma   90.00
#
_symmetry.space_group_name_H-M   'P 1'
#
loop_
_entity.id
_entity.type
_entity.pdbx_description
1 polymer ?
#
loop_
_entity_poly.entity_id
_entity_poly.type
_entity_poly.pdbx_seq_one_letter_code
_entity_poly.pdbx_strand_id
1 'polypeptide(L)'
;MSKEGIDLYNPLKRKEKTMYAIVETGGKQYQVEEGRYVDVELLGEEKDAKVVFDKVVMIVNGKKSKIGQPYVANAKVEGTILKTDRAKKIIVYKQRPKKGYRLKQGHRQGFARVMINKIKTSASKAKAETAESAEA
;
A
#
# COMPACT_ATOMS: atom_id res chain seq x y z
N MET A 1 -34.33 26.50 20.29
CA MET A 1 -33.53 27.26 19.33
C MET A 1 -32.22 26.54 19.12
N SER A 2 -32.14 25.86 18.02
CA SER A 2 -31.04 24.99 17.66
C SER A 2 -29.83 25.81 17.26
N LYS A 3 -28.72 25.64 17.97
CA LYS A 3 -27.42 26.12 17.52
C LYS A 3 -26.73 24.94 16.82
N GLU A 4 -27.02 24.74 15.56
CA GLU A 4 -26.17 23.97 14.68
C GLU A 4 -24.89 24.77 14.43
N GLY A 5 -23.90 24.53 15.26
CA GLY A 5 -22.54 24.98 15.03
C GLY A 5 -21.99 24.27 13.81
N ILE A 6 -21.86 24.99 12.73
CA ILE A 6 -21.12 24.57 11.54
C ILE A 6 -19.67 24.40 11.97
N ASP A 7 -19.24 23.16 12.18
CA ASP A 7 -17.83 22.80 12.35
C ASP A 7 -17.08 22.97 11.00
N LEU A 8 -16.90 24.25 10.64
CA LEU A 8 -16.06 24.64 9.52
C LEU A 8 -14.61 24.31 9.85
N TYR A 9 -14.12 23.22 9.22
CA TYR A 9 -12.73 22.93 9.02
C TYR A 9 -11.84 22.96 10.28
N ASN A 10 -11.84 21.88 11.03
CA ASN A 10 -10.80 21.62 12.02
C ASN A 10 -9.68 20.76 11.38
N PRO A 11 -8.58 21.35 10.88
CA PRO A 11 -7.47 20.60 10.28
C PRO A 11 -6.68 19.77 11.30
N LEU A 12 -7.00 19.90 12.59
CA LEU A 12 -6.32 19.23 13.70
C LEU A 12 -7.03 17.97 14.21
N LYS A 13 -8.18 17.59 13.66
CA LYS A 13 -8.68 16.22 13.81
C LYS A 13 -7.80 15.29 12.99
N ARG A 14 -6.57 15.05 13.44
CA ARG A 14 -5.82 13.87 13.04
C ARG A 14 -6.74 12.70 13.31
N LYS A 15 -7.17 12.02 12.24
CA LYS A 15 -7.92 10.78 12.37
C LYS A 15 -7.07 9.85 13.23
N GLU A 16 -7.51 9.67 14.47
CA GLU A 16 -6.84 8.81 15.41
C GLU A 16 -6.83 7.40 14.84
N LYS A 17 -5.65 6.77 14.87
CA LYS A 17 -5.42 5.34 14.65
C LYS A 17 -5.64 4.84 13.23
N THR A 18 -4.98 5.41 12.27
CA THR A 18 -4.76 4.66 11.02
C THR A 18 -3.73 3.56 11.28
N MET A 19 -4.17 2.32 11.17
CA MET A 19 -3.27 1.18 11.09
C MET A 19 -2.63 1.20 9.71
N TYR A 20 -1.31 1.21 9.67
CA TYR A 20 -0.57 1.08 8.41
C TYR A 20 0.50 -0.01 8.52
N ALA A 21 0.84 -0.57 7.39
CA ALA A 21 1.91 -1.54 7.27
C ALA A 21 2.93 -1.08 6.22
N ILE A 22 4.16 -1.56 6.34
CA ILE A 22 5.18 -1.43 5.31
C ILE A 22 5.37 -2.80 4.69
N VAL A 23 5.08 -2.91 3.40
CA VAL A 23 5.23 -4.13 2.61
C VAL A 23 6.38 -3.98 1.61
N GLU A 24 7.07 -5.07 1.35
CA GLU A 24 8.12 -5.15 0.35
C GLU A 24 7.61 -5.93 -0.86
N THR A 25 7.62 -5.29 -2.03
CA THR A 25 7.27 -5.91 -3.31
C THR A 25 8.04 -5.26 -4.45
N GLY A 26 8.40 -6.03 -5.48
CA GLY A 26 9.15 -5.51 -6.62
C GLY A 26 10.49 -4.85 -6.27
N GLY A 27 11.14 -5.26 -5.17
CA GLY A 27 12.39 -4.65 -4.69
C GLY A 27 12.23 -3.27 -4.06
N LYS A 28 11.00 -2.84 -3.77
CA LYS A 28 10.67 -1.56 -3.13
C LYS A 28 9.79 -1.77 -1.91
N GLN A 29 9.82 -0.80 -1.00
CA GLN A 29 8.96 -0.79 0.18
C GLN A 29 7.85 0.24 0.00
N TYR A 30 6.64 -0.14 0.34
CA TYR A 30 5.45 0.70 0.23
C TYR A 30 4.74 0.78 1.57
N GLN A 31 4.34 1.99 1.94
CA GLN A 31 3.43 2.20 3.06
C GLN A 31 2.00 1.96 2.57
N VAL A 32 1.29 1.07 3.23
CA VAL A 32 -0.08 0.69 2.89
C VAL A 32 -1.02 0.91 4.07
N GLU A 33 -2.20 1.44 3.79
CA GLU A 33 -3.28 1.67 4.76
C GLU A 33 -4.56 0.98 4.28
N GLU A 34 -5.36 0.47 5.20
CA GLU A 34 -6.65 -0.13 4.84
C GLU A 34 -7.58 0.89 4.16
N GLY A 35 -8.24 0.48 3.10
CA GLY A 35 -9.17 1.32 2.33
C GLY A 35 -8.49 2.36 1.41
N ARG A 36 -7.17 2.31 1.26
CA ARG A 36 -6.42 3.14 0.31
C ARG A 36 -5.81 2.32 -0.80
N TYR A 37 -5.57 2.95 -1.94
CA TYR A 37 -4.83 2.33 -3.03
C TYR A 37 -3.34 2.67 -2.95
N VAL A 38 -2.53 1.78 -3.48
CA VAL A 38 -1.09 1.98 -3.66
C VAL A 38 -0.71 1.55 -5.07
N ASP A 39 0.18 2.30 -5.70
CA ASP A 39 0.74 1.97 -7.00
C ASP A 39 2.05 1.19 -6.78
N VAL A 40 2.07 -0.08 -7.17
CA VAL A 40 3.20 -1.00 -7.04
C VAL A 40 3.74 -1.39 -8.42
N GLU A 41 4.93 -1.97 -8.46
CA GLU A 41 5.45 -2.55 -9.70
C GLU A 41 4.51 -3.64 -10.24
N LEU A 42 4.60 -3.92 -11.54
CA LEU A 42 3.76 -4.92 -12.20
C LEU A 42 3.84 -6.27 -11.49
N LEU A 43 2.69 -6.80 -11.10
CA LEU A 43 2.56 -8.10 -10.43
C LEU A 43 2.30 -9.25 -11.42
N GLY A 44 2.04 -8.94 -12.69
CA GLY A 44 1.73 -9.95 -13.71
C GLY A 44 0.31 -10.52 -13.64
N GLU A 45 -0.52 -10.01 -12.74
CA GLU A 45 -1.91 -10.43 -12.56
C GLU A 45 -2.89 -9.49 -13.25
N GLU A 46 -4.08 -10.02 -13.56
CA GLU A 46 -5.12 -9.29 -14.26
C GLU A 46 -5.89 -8.34 -13.34
N LYS A 47 -6.69 -7.48 -13.93
CA LYS A 47 -7.62 -6.61 -13.22
C LYS A 47 -8.60 -7.45 -12.37
N ASP A 48 -8.97 -6.92 -11.21
CA ASP A 48 -9.84 -7.54 -10.21
C ASP A 48 -9.29 -8.81 -9.54
N ALA A 49 -8.03 -9.19 -9.82
CA ALA A 49 -7.35 -10.26 -9.12
C ALA A 49 -7.06 -9.90 -7.65
N LYS A 50 -7.18 -10.88 -6.78
CA LYS A 50 -6.83 -10.76 -5.36
C LYS A 50 -5.34 -11.01 -5.18
N VAL A 51 -4.67 -10.09 -4.54
CA VAL A 51 -3.24 -10.16 -4.25
C VAL A 51 -3.01 -10.23 -2.76
N VAL A 52 -2.06 -11.07 -2.34
CA VAL A 52 -1.64 -11.18 -0.95
C VAL A 52 -0.16 -10.86 -0.84
N PHE A 53 0.18 -9.87 -0.04
CA PHE A 53 1.56 -9.52 0.27
C PHE A 53 1.96 -10.17 1.60
N ASP A 54 2.89 -11.12 1.53
CA ASP A 54 3.41 -11.85 2.68
C ASP A 54 4.62 -11.16 3.33
N LYS A 55 5.38 -10.38 2.55
CA LYS A 55 6.60 -9.70 3.01
C LYS A 55 6.26 -8.39 3.70
N VAL A 56 5.80 -8.46 4.93
CA VAL A 56 5.48 -7.30 5.75
C VAL A 56 6.65 -6.98 6.67
N VAL A 57 7.29 -5.84 6.47
CA VAL A 57 8.47 -5.41 7.24
C VAL A 57 8.07 -4.86 8.61
N MET A 58 7.03 -4.04 8.64
CA MET A 58 6.58 -3.40 9.87
C MET A 58 5.07 -3.16 9.84
N ILE A 59 4.45 -3.20 11.00
CA ILE A 59 3.04 -2.84 11.19
C ILE A 59 2.95 -1.84 12.33
N VAL A 60 2.27 -0.74 12.11
CA VAL A 60 2.01 0.28 13.12
C VAL A 60 0.51 0.38 13.35
N ASN A 61 0.11 0.25 14.61
CA ASN A 61 -1.27 0.40 15.05
C ASN A 61 -1.33 1.41 16.20
N GLY A 62 -1.59 2.67 15.86
CA GLY A 62 -1.58 3.76 16.81
C GLY A 62 -0.21 3.93 17.50
N LYS A 63 -0.15 3.67 18.80
CA LYS A 63 1.09 3.77 19.61
C LYS A 63 1.95 2.51 19.60
N LYS A 64 1.44 1.40 19.08
CA LYS A 64 2.15 0.11 19.06
C LYS A 64 2.70 -0.16 17.68
N SER A 65 3.99 -0.50 17.59
CA SER A 65 4.64 -0.93 16.36
C SER A 65 5.21 -2.33 16.52
N LYS A 66 5.06 -3.16 15.49
CA LYS A 66 5.73 -4.45 15.38
C LYS A 66 6.70 -4.37 14.20
N ILE A 67 7.97 -4.57 14.48
CA ILE A 67 9.05 -4.58 13.50
C ILE A 67 9.46 -6.02 13.23
N GLY A 68 9.59 -6.39 11.96
CA GLY A 68 10.04 -7.72 11.54
C GLY A 68 11.56 -7.86 11.56
N GLN A 69 12.03 -9.10 11.66
CA GLN A 69 13.45 -9.47 11.57
C GLN A 69 13.59 -10.66 10.60
N PRO A 70 13.62 -10.44 9.29
CA PRO A 70 13.36 -9.22 8.51
C PRO A 70 11.87 -8.90 8.32
N TYR A 71 10.97 -9.88 8.45
CA TYR A 71 9.53 -9.74 8.23
C TYR A 71 8.74 -10.10 9.49
N VAL A 72 7.57 -9.49 9.63
CA VAL A 72 6.65 -9.78 10.74
C VAL A 72 6.02 -11.16 10.51
N ALA A 73 6.20 -12.07 11.46
CA ALA A 73 5.62 -13.41 11.38
C ALA A 73 4.08 -13.36 11.34
N ASN A 74 3.50 -14.19 10.46
CA ASN A 74 2.04 -14.32 10.30
C ASN A 74 1.29 -13.03 9.94
N ALA A 75 2.00 -12.05 9.38
CA ALA A 75 1.38 -10.84 8.85
C ALA A 75 1.14 -10.99 7.36
N LYS A 76 -0.04 -10.58 6.90
CA LYS A 76 -0.43 -10.59 5.48
C LYS A 76 -1.25 -9.35 5.17
N VAL A 77 -1.03 -8.79 4.00
CA VAL A 77 -1.82 -7.67 3.48
C VAL A 77 -2.58 -8.16 2.26
N GLU A 78 -3.90 -8.06 2.31
CA GLU A 78 -4.78 -8.45 1.22
C GLU A 78 -5.20 -7.23 0.43
N GLY A 79 -5.11 -7.32 -0.87
CA GLY A 79 -5.52 -6.28 -1.80
C GLY A 79 -6.19 -6.82 -3.06
N THR A 80 -6.77 -5.91 -3.83
CA THR A 80 -7.38 -6.21 -5.13
C THR A 80 -6.82 -5.25 -6.16
N ILE A 81 -6.41 -5.75 -7.32
CA ILE A 81 -5.90 -4.95 -8.42
C ILE A 81 -7.05 -4.18 -9.07
N LEU A 82 -7.01 -2.85 -8.99
CA LEU A 82 -8.00 -2.00 -9.64
C LEU A 82 -7.72 -1.84 -11.14
N LYS A 83 -6.46 -1.65 -11.49
CA LYS A 83 -6.00 -1.51 -12.86
C LYS A 83 -4.51 -1.71 -12.99
N THR A 84 -4.09 -2.11 -14.17
CA THR A 84 -2.69 -2.12 -14.61
C THR A 84 -2.54 -1.04 -15.68
N ASP A 85 -1.57 -0.14 -15.52
CA ASP A 85 -1.40 1.01 -16.38
C ASP A 85 0.09 1.35 -16.57
N ARG A 86 0.39 2.30 -17.43
CA ARG A 86 1.75 2.81 -17.65
C ARG A 86 1.84 4.27 -17.22
N ALA A 87 2.89 4.61 -16.49
CA ALA A 87 3.18 5.96 -16.05
C ALA A 87 3.37 6.92 -17.25
N LYS A 88 3.37 8.22 -16.96
CA LYS A 88 3.66 9.25 -17.96
C LYS A 88 5.04 9.01 -18.57
N LYS A 89 5.15 9.25 -19.87
CA LYS A 89 6.40 9.11 -20.62
C LYS A 89 7.49 10.05 -20.07
N ILE A 90 8.63 9.47 -19.73
CA ILE A 90 9.83 10.19 -19.31
C ILE A 90 10.78 10.19 -20.49
N ILE A 91 11.24 11.38 -20.89
CA ILE A 91 12.22 11.53 -21.95
C ILE A 91 13.61 11.51 -21.33
N VAL A 92 14.40 10.51 -21.72
CA VAL A 92 15.82 10.38 -21.32
C VAL A 92 16.67 10.87 -22.47
N TYR A 93 17.35 11.97 -22.26
CA TYR A 93 18.28 12.54 -23.24
C TYR A 93 19.72 12.45 -22.72
N LYS A 94 20.59 11.85 -23.50
CA LYS A 94 22.01 11.71 -23.18
C LYS A 94 22.83 12.39 -24.25
N GLN A 95 23.76 13.24 -23.83
CA GLN A 95 24.69 13.95 -24.69
C GLN A 95 26.10 13.89 -24.12
N ARG A 96 27.10 13.76 -24.99
CA ARG A 96 28.52 13.88 -24.63
C ARG A 96 29.10 15.13 -25.30
N PRO A 97 29.77 16.04 -24.56
CA PRO A 97 30.37 17.21 -25.14
C PRO A 97 31.49 16.82 -26.10
N LYS A 98 31.65 17.59 -27.18
CA LYS A 98 32.71 17.43 -28.19
C LYS A 98 32.78 16.09 -28.96
N LYS A 99 31.82 15.19 -28.79
CA LYS A 99 31.83 13.86 -29.44
C LYS A 99 30.67 13.61 -30.38
N GLY A 100 29.80 14.60 -30.60
CA GLY A 100 28.62 14.45 -31.47
C GLY A 100 27.61 13.35 -30.98
N TYR A 101 27.84 12.80 -29.81
CA TYR A 101 26.95 11.75 -29.26
C TYR A 101 25.70 12.39 -28.69
N ARG A 102 24.54 11.97 -29.21
CA ARG A 102 23.20 12.36 -28.75
C ARG A 102 22.29 11.17 -28.81
N LEU A 103 21.66 10.83 -27.68
CA LEU A 103 20.70 9.74 -27.59
C LEU A 103 19.45 10.23 -26.88
N LYS A 104 18.29 10.08 -27.53
CA LYS A 104 16.98 10.41 -26.97
C LYS A 104 16.15 9.15 -26.91
N GLN A 105 15.72 8.79 -25.71
CA GLN A 105 14.85 7.63 -25.47
C GLN A 105 13.66 8.06 -24.62
N GLY A 106 12.51 7.41 -24.83
CA GLY A 106 11.33 7.55 -23.98
C GLY A 106 11.12 6.30 -23.16
N HIS A 107 10.75 6.45 -21.89
CA HIS A 107 10.39 5.34 -21.00
C HIS A 107 9.03 5.57 -20.36
N ARG A 108 8.22 4.52 -20.28
CA ARG A 108 6.95 4.47 -19.55
C ARG A 108 6.96 3.25 -18.65
N GLN A 109 7.09 3.49 -17.34
CA GLN A 109 7.07 2.41 -16.35
C GLN A 109 5.65 1.87 -16.19
N GLY A 110 5.50 0.56 -16.29
CA GLY A 110 4.24 -0.11 -15.96
C GLY A 110 4.07 -0.20 -14.43
N PHE A 111 2.85 -0.04 -13.96
CA PHE A 111 2.48 -0.19 -12.55
C PHE A 111 1.12 -0.86 -12.42
N ALA A 112 0.89 -1.50 -11.28
CA ALA A 112 -0.39 -2.03 -10.89
C ALA A 112 -0.94 -1.19 -9.71
N ARG A 113 -2.18 -0.73 -9.83
CA ARG A 113 -2.89 -0.02 -8.75
C ARG A 113 -3.68 -1.03 -7.94
N VAL A 114 -3.28 -1.20 -6.70
CA VAL A 114 -3.87 -2.17 -5.78
C VAL A 114 -4.63 -1.43 -4.69
N MET A 115 -5.90 -1.78 -4.49
CA MET A 115 -6.69 -1.36 -3.34
C MET A 115 -6.38 -2.28 -2.17
N ILE A 116 -5.99 -1.72 -1.05
CA ILE A 116 -5.72 -2.48 0.17
C ILE A 116 -7.04 -2.72 0.90
N ASN A 117 -7.44 -3.99 0.98
CA ASN A 117 -8.67 -4.38 1.62
C ASN A 117 -8.48 -4.56 3.13
N LYS A 118 -7.46 -5.32 3.54
CA LYS A 118 -7.25 -5.68 4.93
C LYS A 118 -5.79 -5.99 5.27
N ILE A 119 -5.36 -5.54 6.45
CA ILE A 119 -4.06 -5.90 7.03
C ILE A 119 -4.29 -6.95 8.12
N LYS A 120 -3.91 -8.20 7.86
CA LYS A 120 -4.02 -9.30 8.82
C LYS A 120 -2.76 -9.40 9.66
N THR A 121 -2.94 -9.45 10.97
CA THR A 121 -1.87 -9.74 11.94
C THR A 121 -2.22 -11.01 12.71
N SER A 122 -1.24 -11.68 13.30
CA SER A 122 -1.47 -12.88 14.11
C SER A 122 -2.52 -12.69 15.23
N ALA A 123 -2.71 -11.44 15.68
CA ALA A 123 -3.72 -11.13 16.70
C ALA A 123 -5.18 -11.14 16.15
N SER A 124 -5.38 -11.00 14.83
CA SER A 124 -6.72 -11.02 14.24
C SER A 124 -7.28 -12.43 14.07
N LYS A 125 -6.41 -13.45 14.02
CA LYS A 125 -6.85 -14.85 13.91
C LYS A 125 -7.50 -15.36 15.20
N ALA A 126 -6.97 -14.98 16.35
CA ALA A 126 -7.53 -15.37 17.66
C ALA A 126 -8.93 -14.80 17.92
N LYS A 127 -9.26 -13.63 17.34
CA LYS A 127 -10.59 -13.02 17.52
C LYS A 127 -11.65 -13.57 16.58
N ALA A 128 -11.26 -14.17 15.45
CA ALA A 128 -12.19 -14.83 14.52
C ALA A 128 -12.55 -16.24 15.01
N GLU A 129 -11.59 -16.99 15.56
CA GLU A 129 -11.84 -18.31 16.13
C GLU A 129 -12.72 -18.28 17.39
N THR A 130 -12.57 -17.20 18.20
CA THR A 130 -13.40 -17.05 19.41
C THR A 130 -14.85 -16.66 19.10
N ALA A 131 -15.10 -16.02 17.94
CA ALA A 131 -16.47 -15.68 17.52
C ALA A 131 -17.20 -16.88 16.90
N GLU A 132 -16.47 -17.78 16.25
CA GLU A 132 -17.04 -18.99 15.64
C GLU A 132 -17.36 -20.08 16.66
N SER A 133 -16.61 -20.13 17.78
CA SER A 133 -16.87 -21.05 18.88
C SER A 133 -17.95 -20.59 19.86
N ALA A 134 -18.42 -19.35 19.76
CA ALA A 134 -19.48 -18.81 20.59
C ALA A 134 -20.88 -18.93 19.95
N GLU A 135 -20.96 -19.37 18.69
CA GLU A 135 -22.21 -19.52 17.93
C GLU A 135 -22.59 -21.01 17.66
N ALA A 136 -21.87 -21.88 18.29
CA ALA A 136 -22.17 -23.32 18.24
C ALA A 136 -22.78 -23.84 19.56
#